data_50adcc1d802476e61ac3e64d0f75bec8
#
_entry.id   50adcc1d802476e61ac3e64d0f75bec8
#
_cell.length_a   1.000
_cell.length_b   1.000
_cell.length_c   1.000
_cell.angle_alpha   90.00
_cell.angle_beta   90.00
_cell.angle_gamma   90.00
#
_symmetry.space_group_name_H-M   'P 1'
#
loop_
_entity.id
_entity.type
_entity.pdbx_description
1 polymer ?
#
loop_
_entity_poly.entity_id
_entity_poly.type
_entity_poly.pdbx_seq_one_letter_code
_entity_poly.pdbx_strand_id
1 'polypeptide(L)'
;MTKFYKCGEEFLAENRDILDAYLLETVFFECNANCIHEADENNFLVKIFDGDTYLIAVHNSQYPMVIFGDKSLCAEFARQAYEHKLTFDKVIGALDTCEMFLAEYGKLVKCTHHVNHSMDIMRCGKTLTSDVDGVEKPSDNDVNEIAELIVSFTVEALGDSTDVDVVKQDVINRLTDFAVIRRNGLIVSVASVKRKTDKLACIADVYLI
;
A
#
# COMPACT_ATOMS: atom_id res chain seq x y z
N MET A 1 -5.61 25.20 -5.86
CA MET A 1 -6.51 25.10 -4.66
C MET A 1 -6.13 23.87 -3.87
N THR A 2 -6.34 23.92 -2.53
CA THR A 2 -6.03 22.78 -1.63
C THR A 2 -7.24 22.46 -0.78
N LYS A 3 -7.57 21.20 -0.66
CA LYS A 3 -8.57 20.68 0.27
C LYS A 3 -7.97 19.63 1.17
N PHE A 4 -8.06 19.83 2.49
CA PHE A 4 -7.83 18.82 3.51
C PHE A 4 -9.17 18.21 3.93
N TYR A 5 -9.19 16.89 4.08
CA TYR A 5 -10.38 16.15 4.50
C TYR A 5 -10.30 15.81 5.98
N LYS A 6 -11.45 15.74 6.63
CA LYS A 6 -11.53 15.47 8.06
C LYS A 6 -11.39 13.99 8.39
N CYS A 7 -11.79 13.12 7.47
CA CYS A 7 -11.76 11.66 7.64
C CYS A 7 -11.67 10.95 6.30
N GLY A 8 -11.36 9.65 6.33
CA GLY A 8 -11.26 8.83 5.15
C GLY A 8 -12.57 8.66 4.38
N GLU A 9 -13.71 8.61 5.08
CA GLU A 9 -15.03 8.49 4.44
C GLU A 9 -15.31 9.69 3.51
N GLU A 10 -15.08 10.92 4.00
CA GLU A 10 -15.24 12.14 3.19
C GLU A 10 -14.31 12.12 1.97
N PHE A 11 -13.04 11.76 2.18
CA PHE A 11 -12.05 11.69 1.10
C PHE A 11 -12.44 10.67 0.04
N LEU A 12 -12.81 9.44 0.44
CA LEU A 12 -13.19 8.38 -0.47
C LEU A 12 -14.45 8.72 -1.26
N ALA A 13 -15.46 9.31 -0.61
CA ALA A 13 -16.69 9.72 -1.28
C ALA A 13 -16.45 10.75 -2.38
N GLU A 14 -15.64 11.78 -2.10
CA GLU A 14 -15.38 12.85 -3.08
C GLU A 14 -14.39 12.48 -4.20
N ASN A 15 -13.54 11.50 -3.98
CA ASN A 15 -12.54 11.09 -4.96
C ASN A 15 -12.85 9.74 -5.60
N ARG A 16 -14.06 9.21 -5.42
CA ARG A 16 -14.47 7.89 -5.94
C ARG A 16 -14.21 7.76 -7.44
N ASP A 17 -14.56 8.77 -8.23
CA ASP A 17 -14.36 8.74 -9.69
C ASP A 17 -12.88 8.59 -10.07
N ILE A 18 -11.97 9.25 -9.33
CA ILE A 18 -10.52 9.13 -9.53
C ILE A 18 -10.05 7.73 -9.16
N LEU A 19 -10.45 7.23 -7.99
CA LEU A 19 -10.05 5.92 -7.49
C LEU A 19 -10.56 4.80 -8.40
N ASP A 20 -11.76 4.94 -8.93
CA ASP A 20 -12.37 3.98 -9.85
C ASP A 20 -11.75 4.00 -11.25
N ALA A 21 -11.30 5.17 -11.72
CA ALA A 21 -10.64 5.31 -13.01
C ALA A 21 -9.19 4.75 -13.01
N TYR A 22 -8.52 4.78 -11.85
CA TYR A 22 -7.10 4.42 -11.68
C TYR A 22 -6.90 3.36 -10.60
N LEU A 23 -7.68 2.28 -10.65
CA LEU A 23 -7.73 1.23 -9.63
C LEU A 23 -6.39 0.64 -9.23
N LEU A 24 -5.45 0.49 -10.18
CA LEU A 24 -4.15 -0.11 -9.90
C LEU A 24 -3.24 0.87 -9.17
N GLU A 25 -3.17 2.09 -9.69
CA GLU A 25 -2.31 3.14 -9.18
C GLU A 25 -2.78 3.65 -7.81
N THR A 26 -4.08 3.52 -7.54
CA THR A 26 -4.71 4.03 -6.31
C THR A 26 -5.06 2.93 -5.30
N VAL A 27 -4.60 1.69 -5.51
CA VAL A 27 -4.93 0.52 -4.67
C VAL A 27 -4.62 0.71 -3.17
N PHE A 28 -3.63 1.53 -2.85
CA PHE A 28 -3.26 1.81 -1.45
C PHE A 28 -4.13 2.88 -0.79
N PHE A 29 -4.83 3.72 -1.57
CA PHE A 29 -5.59 4.84 -1.02
C PHE A 29 -6.77 4.38 -0.18
N GLU A 30 -7.57 3.44 -0.68
CA GLU A 30 -8.76 2.97 0.01
C GLU A 30 -8.43 2.33 1.36
N CYS A 31 -7.40 1.47 1.39
CA CYS A 31 -6.98 0.83 2.64
C CYS A 31 -6.47 1.85 3.67
N ASN A 32 -5.64 2.81 3.23
CA ASN A 32 -5.08 3.81 4.13
C ASN A 32 -6.15 4.80 4.61
N ALA A 33 -7.03 5.27 3.72
CA ALA A 33 -8.08 6.21 4.07
C ALA A 33 -9.09 5.61 5.05
N ASN A 34 -9.48 4.34 4.89
CA ASN A 34 -10.43 3.67 5.79
C ASN A 34 -9.93 3.59 7.25
N CYS A 35 -8.62 3.71 7.48
CA CYS A 35 -8.05 3.74 8.82
C CYS A 35 -8.06 5.13 9.46
N ILE A 36 -8.42 6.20 8.71
CA ILE A 36 -8.38 7.58 9.20
C ILE A 36 -9.80 8.02 9.56
N HIS A 37 -10.13 7.92 10.84
CA HIS A 37 -11.43 8.37 11.37
C HIS A 37 -11.44 9.87 11.69
N GLU A 38 -10.28 10.41 12.09
CA GLU A 38 -10.05 11.84 12.33
C GLU A 38 -8.66 12.20 11.84
N ALA A 39 -8.57 13.20 10.97
CA ALA A 39 -7.32 13.65 10.37
C ALA A 39 -6.57 14.63 11.30
N ASP A 40 -5.25 14.48 11.31
CA ASP A 40 -4.29 15.34 12.02
C ASP A 40 -3.00 15.52 11.21
N GLU A 41 -1.93 16.02 11.78
CA GLU A 41 -0.63 16.16 11.12
C GLU A 41 0.06 14.83 10.80
N ASN A 42 -0.31 13.73 11.47
CA ASN A 42 0.26 12.40 11.30
C ASN A 42 -0.65 11.46 10.47
N ASN A 43 -1.93 11.81 10.36
CA ASN A 43 -2.94 11.05 9.62
C ASN A 43 -3.73 12.03 8.77
N PHE A 44 -3.35 12.21 7.52
CA PHE A 44 -3.91 13.25 6.68
C PHE A 44 -4.39 12.74 5.31
N LEU A 45 -5.35 13.48 4.79
CA LEU A 45 -5.92 13.25 3.46
C LEU A 45 -6.03 14.61 2.79
N VAL A 46 -5.43 14.75 1.61
CA VAL A 46 -5.38 16.03 0.92
C VAL A 46 -5.59 15.84 -0.59
N LYS A 47 -6.24 16.85 -1.18
CA LYS A 47 -6.32 17.03 -2.64
C LYS A 47 -5.82 18.42 -2.99
N ILE A 48 -4.84 18.47 -3.88
CA ILE A 48 -4.41 19.67 -4.56
C ILE A 48 -5.03 19.64 -5.95
N PHE A 49 -5.57 20.76 -6.42
CA PHE A 49 -6.20 20.79 -7.75
C PHE A 49 -6.16 22.19 -8.37
N ASP A 50 -6.08 22.19 -9.71
CA ASP A 50 -6.18 23.38 -10.56
C ASP A 50 -6.93 23.01 -11.84
N GLY A 51 -8.17 23.49 -11.97
CA GLY A 51 -9.09 23.01 -12.99
C GLY A 51 -9.32 21.49 -12.89
N ASP A 52 -9.08 20.79 -13.98
CA ASP A 52 -9.19 19.32 -14.06
C ASP A 52 -7.93 18.59 -13.60
N THR A 53 -6.84 19.31 -13.34
CA THR A 53 -5.58 18.74 -12.87
C THR A 53 -5.64 18.52 -11.36
N TYR A 54 -5.19 17.38 -10.88
CA TYR A 54 -5.20 17.06 -9.46
C TYR A 54 -4.01 16.22 -9.01
N LEU A 55 -3.72 16.32 -7.73
CA LEU A 55 -2.84 15.42 -6.98
C LEU A 55 -3.54 15.11 -5.65
N ILE A 56 -3.64 13.83 -5.33
CA ILE A 56 -4.19 13.36 -4.05
C ILE A 56 -3.09 12.69 -3.24
N ALA A 57 -3.15 12.85 -1.91
CA ALA A 57 -2.27 12.15 -1.00
C ALA A 57 -3.03 11.69 0.24
N VAL A 58 -2.66 10.52 0.74
CA VAL A 58 -3.17 9.92 1.98
C VAL A 58 -1.99 9.41 2.79
N HIS A 59 -1.95 9.76 4.04
CA HIS A 59 -1.00 9.22 5.01
C HIS A 59 -1.71 8.76 6.28
N ASN A 60 -1.46 7.53 6.63
CA ASN A 60 -1.76 6.96 7.94
C ASN A 60 -0.42 6.65 8.62
N SER A 61 -0.25 7.08 9.86
CA SER A 61 1.03 6.96 10.61
C SER A 61 1.62 5.54 10.68
N GLN A 62 0.82 4.51 10.37
CA GLN A 62 1.29 3.11 10.32
C GLN A 62 1.88 2.72 8.96
N TYR A 63 1.62 3.49 7.90
CA TYR A 63 1.97 3.15 6.52
C TYR A 63 2.62 4.33 5.80
N PRO A 64 3.41 4.08 4.75
CA PRO A 64 3.94 5.13 3.90
C PRO A 64 2.84 6.06 3.36
N MET A 65 3.16 7.34 3.20
CA MET A 65 2.30 8.27 2.47
C MET A 65 2.15 7.82 1.02
N VAL A 66 0.91 7.75 0.55
CA VAL A 66 0.61 7.43 -0.86
C VAL A 66 0.26 8.71 -1.59
N ILE A 67 0.88 8.92 -2.76
CA ILE A 67 0.59 10.06 -3.62
C ILE A 67 0.21 9.59 -5.03
N PHE A 68 -0.76 10.27 -5.66
CA PHE A 68 -1.19 9.99 -7.02
C PHE A 68 -1.71 11.28 -7.69
N GLY A 69 -1.38 11.48 -8.95
CA GLY A 69 -1.89 12.58 -9.77
C GLY A 69 -0.80 13.29 -10.56
N ASP A 70 -1.08 14.52 -10.94
CA ASP A 70 -0.20 15.31 -11.80
C ASP A 70 0.98 15.89 -11.01
N LYS A 71 2.18 15.57 -11.44
CA LYS A 71 3.42 16.03 -10.82
C LYS A 71 3.64 17.53 -10.88
N SER A 72 2.96 18.26 -11.76
CA SER A 72 3.02 19.74 -11.78
C SER A 72 2.51 20.37 -10.48
N LEU A 73 1.70 19.64 -9.71
CA LEU A 73 1.17 20.08 -8.43
C LEU A 73 2.05 19.69 -7.22
N CYS A 74 3.18 19.00 -7.45
CA CYS A 74 4.07 18.57 -6.37
C CYS A 74 4.68 19.75 -5.58
N ALA A 75 5.01 20.85 -6.25
CA ALA A 75 5.53 22.04 -5.57
C ALA A 75 4.50 22.64 -4.60
N GLU A 76 3.24 22.71 -5.02
CA GLU A 76 2.15 23.18 -4.15
C GLU A 76 1.91 22.20 -3.01
N PHE A 77 1.92 20.89 -3.27
CA PHE A 77 1.77 19.89 -2.21
C PHE A 77 2.92 19.95 -1.19
N ALA A 78 4.16 20.12 -1.65
CA ALA A 78 5.32 20.27 -0.77
C ALA A 78 5.19 21.50 0.14
N ARG A 79 4.71 22.63 -0.41
CA ARG A 79 4.43 23.85 0.35
C ARG A 79 3.35 23.60 1.41
N GLN A 80 2.24 22.96 1.04
CA GLN A 80 1.15 22.63 1.96
C GLN A 80 1.62 21.67 3.07
N ALA A 81 2.38 20.63 2.71
CA ALA A 81 2.94 19.71 3.68
C ALA A 81 3.83 20.41 4.72
N TYR A 82 4.65 21.36 4.26
CA TYR A 82 5.50 22.17 5.15
C TYR A 82 4.68 23.10 6.05
N GLU A 83 3.74 23.88 5.49
CA GLU A 83 2.92 24.87 6.21
C GLU A 83 2.03 24.20 7.28
N HIS A 84 1.47 23.02 6.96
CA HIS A 84 0.63 22.25 7.87
C HIS A 84 1.43 21.30 8.77
N LYS A 85 2.77 21.30 8.66
CA LYS A 85 3.67 20.45 9.46
C LYS A 85 3.33 18.96 9.35
N LEU A 86 2.90 18.51 8.15
CA LEU A 86 2.56 17.12 7.94
C LEU A 86 3.80 16.25 8.16
N THR A 87 3.63 15.13 8.86
CA THR A 87 4.72 14.21 9.18
C THR A 87 4.59 12.93 8.36
N PHE A 88 5.67 12.50 7.76
CA PHE A 88 5.80 11.23 7.01
C PHE A 88 7.28 10.88 6.91
N ASP A 89 7.59 9.60 6.83
CA ASP A 89 8.96 9.08 6.69
C ASP A 89 9.18 8.37 5.34
N LYS A 90 8.11 7.94 4.69
CA LYS A 90 8.13 7.21 3.42
C LYS A 90 7.03 7.70 2.49
N VAL A 91 7.31 7.62 1.18
CA VAL A 91 6.34 8.00 0.13
C VAL A 91 6.26 6.87 -0.90
N ILE A 92 5.05 6.52 -1.30
CA ILE A 92 4.73 5.55 -2.36
C ILE A 92 3.92 6.25 -3.45
N GLY A 93 4.27 6.00 -4.71
CA GLY A 93 3.58 6.52 -5.88
C GLY A 93 4.37 6.24 -7.15
N ALA A 94 3.97 6.83 -8.27
CA ALA A 94 4.78 6.80 -9.47
C ALA A 94 6.15 7.45 -9.19
N LEU A 95 7.23 6.83 -9.67
CA LEU A 95 8.59 7.24 -9.33
C LEU A 95 8.83 8.73 -9.61
N ASP A 96 8.45 9.20 -10.80
CA ASP A 96 8.63 10.60 -11.19
C ASP A 96 7.81 11.58 -10.35
N THR A 97 6.64 11.19 -9.87
CA THR A 97 5.82 12.00 -8.96
C THR A 97 6.44 12.05 -7.56
N CYS A 98 6.92 10.91 -7.06
CA CYS A 98 7.64 10.86 -5.78
C CYS A 98 8.92 11.70 -5.80
N GLU A 99 9.74 11.54 -6.84
CA GLU A 99 10.99 12.30 -7.01
C GLU A 99 10.72 13.81 -7.09
N MET A 100 9.72 14.23 -7.87
CA MET A 100 9.35 15.63 -7.99
C MET A 100 8.88 16.20 -6.66
N PHE A 101 7.99 15.50 -5.95
CA PHE A 101 7.51 15.93 -4.63
C PHE A 101 8.67 16.06 -3.63
N LEU A 102 9.53 15.04 -3.53
CA LEU A 102 10.65 15.04 -2.58
C LEU A 102 11.70 16.11 -2.92
N ALA A 103 11.93 16.38 -4.22
CA ALA A 103 12.80 17.46 -4.67
C ALA A 103 12.24 18.84 -4.26
N GLU A 104 10.93 19.07 -4.40
CA GLU A 104 10.29 20.30 -3.99
C GLU A 104 10.24 20.45 -2.46
N TYR A 105 9.91 19.38 -1.74
CA TYR A 105 9.89 19.36 -0.27
C TYR A 105 11.28 19.57 0.32
N GLY A 106 12.32 19.00 -0.29
CA GLY A 106 13.72 19.17 0.12
C GLY A 106 14.27 20.62 0.00
N LYS A 107 13.58 21.48 -0.77
CA LYS A 107 13.89 22.92 -0.81
C LYS A 107 13.38 23.66 0.43
N LEU A 108 12.38 23.12 1.10
CA LEU A 108 11.71 23.71 2.26
C LEU A 108 12.23 23.12 3.57
N VAL A 109 12.61 21.85 3.54
CA VAL A 109 13.08 21.10 4.71
C VAL A 109 14.43 20.45 4.40
N LYS A 110 15.40 20.55 5.31
CA LYS A 110 16.66 19.86 5.16
C LYS A 110 16.47 18.36 5.36
N CYS A 111 16.18 17.63 4.30
CA CYS A 111 16.03 16.18 4.30
C CYS A 111 16.84 15.55 3.15
N THR A 112 17.18 14.29 3.31
CA THR A 112 17.73 13.43 2.25
C THR A 112 16.77 12.28 2.02
N HIS A 113 16.68 11.80 0.79
CA HIS A 113 15.86 10.64 0.44
C HIS A 113 16.65 9.69 -0.46
N HIS A 114 16.19 8.45 -0.50
CA HIS A 114 16.67 7.42 -1.42
C HIS A 114 15.50 6.52 -1.82
N VAL A 115 15.61 5.89 -2.98
CA VAL A 115 14.66 4.86 -3.40
C VAL A 115 14.94 3.60 -2.60
N ASN A 116 14.00 3.19 -1.77
CA ASN A 116 14.10 1.97 -0.99
C ASN A 116 13.75 0.74 -1.84
N HIS A 117 12.61 0.80 -2.50
CA HIS A 117 12.12 -0.26 -3.38
C HIS A 117 11.57 0.35 -4.68
N SER A 118 11.87 -0.31 -5.81
CA SER A 118 11.23 -0.06 -7.09
C SER A 118 10.45 -1.32 -7.47
N MET A 119 9.14 -1.16 -7.68
CA MET A 119 8.23 -2.28 -7.94
C MET A 119 7.34 -1.97 -9.12
N ASP A 120 7.05 -2.98 -9.93
CA ASP A 120 6.04 -2.90 -10.97
C ASP A 120 4.70 -3.44 -10.47
N ILE A 121 3.62 -2.73 -10.78
CA ILE A 121 2.26 -3.22 -10.55
C ILE A 121 1.86 -4.06 -11.76
N MET A 122 1.63 -5.35 -11.55
CA MET A 122 1.20 -6.26 -12.60
C MET A 122 -0.31 -6.51 -12.52
N ARG A 123 -0.97 -6.50 -13.68
CA ARG A 123 -2.39 -6.80 -13.79
C ARG A 123 -2.59 -8.15 -14.47
N CYS A 124 -3.36 -9.04 -13.82
CA CYS A 124 -3.91 -10.22 -14.48
C CYS A 124 -5.26 -9.87 -15.10
N GLY A 125 -5.32 -9.78 -16.42
CA GLY A 125 -6.54 -9.45 -17.16
C GLY A 125 -7.44 -10.65 -17.46
N LYS A 126 -6.92 -11.89 -17.25
CA LYS A 126 -7.66 -13.13 -17.49
C LYS A 126 -7.18 -14.20 -16.51
N THR A 127 -8.06 -14.61 -15.62
CA THR A 127 -7.80 -15.76 -14.76
C THR A 127 -7.90 -17.04 -15.57
N LEU A 128 -6.87 -17.87 -15.50
CA LEU A 128 -6.97 -19.25 -15.95
C LEU A 128 -7.68 -20.00 -14.82
N THR A 129 -8.91 -20.39 -15.03
CA THR A 129 -9.61 -21.32 -14.16
C THR A 129 -9.10 -22.72 -14.46
N SER A 130 -8.00 -23.10 -13.88
CA SER A 130 -7.61 -24.49 -13.77
C SER A 130 -7.72 -24.86 -12.29
N ASP A 131 -8.39 -25.95 -12.00
CA ASP A 131 -8.24 -26.60 -10.71
C ASP A 131 -6.75 -26.93 -10.57
N VAL A 132 -6.05 -26.15 -9.77
CA VAL A 132 -4.65 -26.43 -9.45
C VAL A 132 -4.69 -27.45 -8.31
N ASP A 133 -4.37 -28.70 -8.66
CA ASP A 133 -4.28 -29.77 -7.67
C ASP A 133 -3.31 -29.39 -6.55
N GLY A 134 -3.72 -29.62 -5.30
CA GLY A 134 -2.89 -29.43 -4.12
C GLY A 134 -2.89 -28.02 -3.53
N VAL A 135 -3.72 -27.09 -4.02
CA VAL A 135 -3.95 -25.80 -3.32
C VAL A 135 -4.96 -26.03 -2.20
N GLU A 136 -4.56 -25.67 -0.98
CA GLU A 136 -5.34 -25.88 0.23
C GLU A 136 -5.56 -24.56 0.97
N LYS A 137 -6.65 -24.51 1.75
CA LYS A 137 -6.83 -23.48 2.77
C LYS A 137 -6.05 -23.89 4.03
N PRO A 138 -5.26 -22.96 4.60
CA PRO A 138 -4.56 -23.24 5.85
C PRO A 138 -5.51 -23.34 7.04
N SER A 139 -5.03 -23.96 8.11
CA SER A 139 -5.66 -24.06 9.43
C SER A 139 -4.86 -23.29 10.48
N ASP A 140 -5.40 -23.14 11.67
CA ASP A 140 -4.72 -22.50 12.81
C ASP A 140 -3.36 -23.15 13.15
N ASN A 141 -3.21 -24.44 12.87
CA ASN A 141 -1.94 -25.15 13.09
C ASN A 141 -0.82 -24.69 12.15
N ASP A 142 -1.16 -24.05 11.04
CA ASP A 142 -0.24 -23.65 9.99
C ASP A 142 0.35 -22.25 10.18
N VAL A 143 -0.17 -21.48 11.14
CA VAL A 143 0.18 -20.09 11.38
C VAL A 143 1.70 -19.89 11.53
N ASN A 144 2.36 -20.74 12.30
CA ASN A 144 3.80 -20.63 12.53
C ASN A 144 4.60 -20.86 11.24
N GLU A 145 4.28 -21.92 10.51
CA GLU A 145 4.97 -22.27 9.26
C GLU A 145 4.76 -21.20 8.19
N ILE A 146 3.53 -20.67 8.05
CA ILE A 146 3.22 -19.57 7.14
C ILE A 146 4.00 -18.30 7.52
N ALA A 147 4.04 -17.96 8.81
CA ALA A 147 4.77 -16.77 9.27
C ALA A 147 6.27 -16.87 8.96
N GLU A 148 6.89 -18.03 9.18
CA GLU A 148 8.29 -18.28 8.85
C GLU A 148 8.57 -18.15 7.35
N LEU A 149 7.66 -18.63 6.49
CA LEU A 149 7.77 -18.46 5.04
C LEU A 149 7.66 -17.00 4.62
N ILE A 150 6.76 -16.22 5.23
CA ILE A 150 6.61 -14.79 4.95
C ILE A 150 7.85 -14.01 5.41
N VAL A 151 8.41 -14.32 6.57
CA VAL A 151 9.67 -13.72 7.03
C VAL A 151 10.80 -14.03 6.05
N SER A 152 10.90 -15.27 5.59
CA SER A 152 11.91 -15.68 4.60
C SER A 152 11.74 -14.94 3.28
N PHE A 153 10.51 -14.82 2.80
CA PHE A 153 10.17 -14.01 1.62
C PHE A 153 10.59 -12.55 1.79
N THR A 154 10.29 -11.95 2.93
CA THR A 154 10.60 -10.54 3.21
C THR A 154 12.11 -10.29 3.18
N VAL A 155 12.89 -11.19 3.79
CA VAL A 155 14.36 -11.11 3.77
C VAL A 155 14.91 -11.29 2.35
N GLU A 156 14.42 -12.31 1.62
CA GLU A 156 14.96 -12.64 0.31
C GLU A 156 14.56 -11.61 -0.76
N ALA A 157 13.28 -11.21 -0.80
CA ALA A 157 12.75 -10.36 -1.86
C ALA A 157 12.95 -8.87 -1.60
N LEU A 158 12.93 -8.44 -0.33
CA LEU A 158 12.96 -7.03 0.05
C LEU A 158 14.24 -6.63 0.78
N GLY A 159 15.02 -7.60 1.27
CA GLY A 159 16.20 -7.31 2.10
C GLY A 159 15.87 -6.77 3.49
N ASP A 160 14.59 -6.76 3.86
CA ASP A 160 14.10 -6.24 5.13
C ASP A 160 13.99 -7.38 6.17
N SER A 161 14.21 -7.04 7.44
CA SER A 161 13.92 -7.94 8.56
C SER A 161 12.57 -7.58 9.17
N THR A 162 11.78 -8.57 9.50
CA THR A 162 10.52 -8.38 10.22
C THR A 162 10.44 -9.35 11.39
N ASP A 163 9.75 -8.92 12.45
CA ASP A 163 9.54 -9.77 13.62
C ASP A 163 8.50 -10.84 13.29
N VAL A 164 8.89 -12.10 13.54
CA VAL A 164 8.02 -13.26 13.26
C VAL A 164 6.72 -13.21 14.07
N ASP A 165 6.72 -12.67 15.28
CA ASP A 165 5.52 -12.60 16.10
C ASP A 165 4.53 -11.55 15.58
N VAL A 166 5.03 -10.46 14.98
CA VAL A 166 4.19 -9.49 14.25
C VAL A 166 3.56 -10.15 13.03
N VAL A 167 4.34 -10.90 12.25
CA VAL A 167 3.83 -11.63 11.08
C VAL A 167 2.82 -12.69 11.49
N LYS A 168 3.06 -13.44 12.57
CA LYS A 168 2.08 -14.41 13.10
C LYS A 168 0.74 -13.77 13.41
N GLN A 169 0.76 -12.60 14.05
CA GLN A 169 -0.49 -11.91 14.37
C GLN A 169 -1.25 -11.48 13.10
N ASP A 170 -0.53 -11.01 12.06
CA ASP A 170 -1.14 -10.69 10.76
C ASP A 170 -1.73 -11.95 10.09
N VAL A 171 -1.01 -13.07 10.11
CA VAL A 171 -1.50 -14.35 9.58
C VAL A 171 -2.77 -14.82 10.30
N ILE A 172 -2.80 -14.76 11.64
CA ILE A 172 -3.98 -15.12 12.44
C ILE A 172 -5.19 -14.30 12.01
N ASN A 173 -5.01 -12.98 11.91
CA ASN A 173 -6.10 -12.05 11.58
C ASN A 173 -6.67 -12.25 10.17
N ARG A 174 -5.87 -12.81 9.25
CA ARG A 174 -6.21 -12.96 7.83
C ARG A 174 -6.07 -14.39 7.29
N LEU A 175 -6.13 -15.40 8.16
CA LEU A 175 -5.86 -16.80 7.80
C LEU A 175 -6.68 -17.29 6.60
N THR A 176 -7.92 -16.85 6.48
CA THR A 176 -8.83 -17.19 5.36
C THR A 176 -8.40 -16.60 4.01
N ASP A 177 -7.55 -15.58 4.03
CA ASP A 177 -7.04 -14.94 2.81
C ASP A 177 -5.81 -15.65 2.24
N PHE A 178 -5.27 -16.64 2.96
CA PHE A 178 -4.13 -17.43 2.52
C PHE A 178 -4.53 -18.68 1.74
N ALA A 179 -3.65 -19.09 0.87
CA ALA A 179 -3.65 -20.39 0.21
C ALA A 179 -2.24 -20.98 0.30
N VAL A 180 -2.17 -22.30 0.47
CA VAL A 180 -0.91 -23.03 0.63
C VAL A 180 -0.84 -24.25 -0.29
N ILE A 181 0.37 -24.68 -0.62
CA ILE A 181 0.64 -25.97 -1.26
C ILE A 181 1.54 -26.77 -0.34
N ARG A 182 1.20 -28.07 -0.14
CA ARG A 182 1.99 -28.96 0.70
C ARG A 182 2.67 -30.06 -0.12
N ARG A 183 3.86 -30.44 0.35
CA ARG A 183 4.54 -31.67 -0.07
C ARG A 183 5.05 -32.41 1.15
N ASN A 184 4.74 -33.70 1.24
CA ASN A 184 5.13 -34.53 2.39
C ASN A 184 4.71 -33.94 3.77
N GLY A 185 3.56 -33.29 3.83
CA GLY A 185 3.03 -32.68 5.06
C GLY A 185 3.57 -31.28 5.39
N LEU A 186 4.58 -30.78 4.68
CA LEU A 186 5.16 -29.44 4.89
C LEU A 186 4.59 -28.43 3.88
N ILE A 187 4.39 -27.20 4.29
CA ILE A 187 4.02 -26.12 3.39
C ILE A 187 5.24 -25.72 2.56
N VAL A 188 5.15 -25.89 1.25
CA VAL A 188 6.22 -25.54 0.31
C VAL A 188 5.92 -24.27 -0.48
N SER A 189 4.69 -23.79 -0.44
CA SER A 189 4.32 -22.53 -1.07
C SER A 189 3.17 -21.87 -0.32
N VAL A 190 3.21 -20.56 -0.29
CA VAL A 190 2.17 -19.70 0.28
C VAL A 190 1.84 -18.56 -0.68
N ALA A 191 0.59 -18.15 -0.69
CA ALA A 191 0.12 -16.92 -1.34
C ALA A 191 -0.99 -16.31 -0.50
N SER A 192 -1.12 -14.99 -0.50
CA SER A 192 -2.20 -14.32 0.20
C SER A 192 -2.95 -13.32 -0.71
N VAL A 193 -4.20 -13.03 -0.35
CA VAL A 193 -4.96 -11.92 -0.92
C VAL A 193 -4.87 -10.75 0.05
N LYS A 194 -4.36 -9.63 -0.44
CA LYS A 194 -4.32 -8.34 0.29
C LYS A 194 -5.12 -7.29 -0.48
N ARG A 195 -5.50 -6.22 0.21
CA ARG A 195 -6.15 -5.05 -0.42
C ARG A 195 -7.32 -5.43 -1.32
N LYS A 196 -8.30 -6.10 -0.73
CA LYS A 196 -9.50 -6.52 -1.43
C LYS A 196 -10.54 -5.40 -1.39
N THR A 197 -11.02 -5.01 -2.57
CA THR A 197 -12.19 -4.15 -2.77
C THR A 197 -13.24 -4.89 -3.60
N ASP A 198 -14.38 -4.27 -3.87
CA ASP A 198 -15.40 -4.85 -4.75
C ASP A 198 -14.94 -5.04 -6.20
N LYS A 199 -13.87 -4.33 -6.61
CA LYS A 199 -13.37 -4.28 -7.99
C LYS A 199 -12.00 -4.90 -8.19
N LEU A 200 -11.24 -5.09 -7.10
CA LEU A 200 -9.84 -5.45 -7.14
C LEU A 200 -9.47 -6.36 -5.97
N ALA A 201 -8.57 -7.29 -6.20
CA ALA A 201 -7.88 -8.05 -5.17
C ALA A 201 -6.39 -8.14 -5.52
N CYS A 202 -5.52 -7.79 -4.59
CA CYS A 202 -4.08 -7.93 -4.77
C CYS A 202 -3.62 -9.29 -4.26
N ILE A 203 -2.90 -10.03 -5.11
CA ILE A 203 -2.15 -11.22 -4.68
C ILE A 203 -0.81 -10.75 -4.14
N ALA A 204 -0.46 -11.20 -2.97
CA ALA A 204 0.76 -10.85 -2.26
C ALA A 204 1.35 -12.06 -1.54
N ASP A 205 2.52 -11.90 -0.94
CA ASP A 205 3.21 -12.92 -0.16
C ASP A 205 3.35 -14.25 -0.91
N VAL A 206 3.61 -14.19 -2.24
CA VAL A 206 3.80 -15.39 -3.05
C VAL A 206 5.22 -15.87 -2.86
N TYR A 207 5.38 -17.02 -2.20
CA TYR A 207 6.68 -17.59 -1.90
C TYR A 207 6.67 -19.12 -2.11
N LEU A 208 7.78 -19.64 -2.64
CA LEU A 208 8.00 -21.05 -2.91
C LEU A 208 9.40 -21.43 -2.42
N ILE A 209 9.52 -22.55 -1.68
CA ILE A 209 10.78 -23.16 -1.21
C ILE A 209 11.08 -24.49 -1.90
#